data_153cc1f1eac3b9d623be4f44e0356303
#
_entry.id   153cc1f1eac3b9d623be4f44e0356303
#
_cell.length_a   1.000
_cell.length_b   1.000
_cell.length_c   1.000
_cell.angle_alpha   90.00
_cell.angle_beta   90.00
_cell.angle_gamma   90.00
#
_symmetry.space_group_name_H-M   'P 1'
#
loop_
_entity.id
_entity.type
_entity.pdbx_description
1 polymer ?
#
loop_
_entity_poly.entity_id
_entity_poly.type
_entity_poly.pdbx_seq_one_letter_code
_entity_poly.pdbx_strand_id
1 'polypeptide(L)'
;MSRAATPSAAVGDARYKIRMRWGVLWALLVVVAVAVVPSAVSASVPTGATARCRDGTYSFSAHRAGTCSHHGGVAVWLSGGGSVPQGSSPGTPGATPAPSVGRTMLLGPRTRSSDCRPGAEPDRRCSPGAYYSALTTAVICASTFRTGTIRNVPESEKFAVEREYGMTARPYGRTIEIDHIVALEIGGSNDIANLFPEPGSGPNDYRVKDSLENRAHDMVCAGQLSLHTAQASMAADWEALYRRLFGVVPAS
;
A
#
# COMPACT_ATOMS: atom_id res chain seq x y z
N MET A 1 70.33 -28.54 -20.59
CA MET A 1 70.48 -29.76 -21.43
C MET A 1 69.08 -30.37 -21.40
N SER A 2 68.38 -30.43 -22.37
CA SER A 2 68.12 -30.93 -23.65
C SER A 2 66.82 -30.43 -24.22
N ARG A 3 66.87 -30.02 -25.43
CA ARG A 3 65.74 -29.70 -26.33
C ARG A 3 65.04 -30.99 -26.79
N ALA A 4 63.79 -30.86 -27.17
CA ALA A 4 63.16 -31.47 -28.35
C ALA A 4 61.74 -30.96 -28.42
N ALA A 5 61.39 -30.16 -29.36
CA ALA A 5 61.10 -30.32 -30.79
C ALA A 5 59.60 -30.72 -31.01
N THR A 6 58.91 -29.78 -31.65
CA THR A 6 57.59 -29.89 -32.30
C THR A 6 57.61 -30.86 -33.49
N PRO A 7 56.49 -31.33 -33.94
CA PRO A 7 56.22 -31.13 -35.38
C PRO A 7 54.78 -30.56 -35.66
N SER A 8 54.81 -29.74 -36.67
CA SER A 8 53.74 -29.22 -37.49
C SER A 8 53.18 -30.30 -38.43
N ALA A 9 51.90 -30.28 -38.71
CA ALA A 9 51.26 -30.82 -39.93
C ALA A 9 49.97 -30.06 -40.13
N ALA A 10 49.89 -29.14 -41.03
CA ALA A 10 49.54 -29.19 -42.45
C ALA A 10 48.02 -29.48 -42.67
N VAL A 11 47.24 -28.42 -42.91
CA VAL A 11 46.52 -28.01 -44.10
C VAL A 11 45.76 -29.15 -44.84
N GLY A 12 44.44 -29.03 -44.82
CA GLY A 12 43.53 -29.71 -45.70
C GLY A 12 42.35 -28.79 -46.06
N ASP A 13 42.58 -28.01 -47.16
CA ASP A 13 41.57 -27.14 -47.76
C ASP A 13 40.66 -28.02 -48.66
N ALA A 14 39.44 -28.24 -48.29
CA ALA A 14 38.45 -28.90 -49.11
C ALA A 14 37.32 -27.94 -49.44
N ARG A 15 37.51 -27.16 -50.48
CA ARG A 15 36.45 -26.35 -51.10
C ARG A 15 35.44 -27.24 -51.78
N TYR A 16 34.28 -27.44 -51.16
CA TYR A 16 33.13 -28.10 -51.79
C TYR A 16 32.31 -27.04 -52.54
N LYS A 17 32.45 -27.01 -53.87
CA LYS A 17 31.61 -26.22 -54.78
C LYS A 17 30.29 -26.96 -55.01
N ILE A 18 29.22 -26.54 -54.31
CA ILE A 18 27.87 -26.97 -54.66
C ILE A 18 27.35 -26.02 -55.73
N ARG A 19 27.14 -26.60 -56.95
CA ARG A 19 26.42 -25.94 -58.03
C ARG A 19 24.92 -25.96 -57.69
N MET A 20 24.36 -24.79 -57.46
CA MET A 20 22.92 -24.59 -57.28
C MET A 20 22.25 -24.62 -58.66
N ARG A 21 21.49 -25.69 -58.96
CA ARG A 21 20.57 -25.73 -60.10
C ARG A 21 19.27 -25.04 -59.68
N TRP A 22 18.94 -23.98 -60.41
CA TRP A 22 17.69 -23.25 -60.26
C TRP A 22 16.58 -24.10 -60.84
N GLY A 23 15.73 -24.63 -59.96
CA GLY A 23 14.45 -25.22 -60.30
C GLY A 23 13.35 -24.41 -59.65
N VAL A 24 12.58 -23.73 -60.46
CA VAL A 24 11.41 -22.93 -60.07
C VAL A 24 10.35 -23.87 -59.58
N LEU A 25 10.03 -23.86 -58.29
CA LEU A 25 8.80 -24.42 -57.73
C LEU A 25 8.18 -23.36 -56.84
N TRP A 26 7.14 -22.71 -57.38
CA TRP A 26 6.25 -21.86 -56.61
C TRP A 26 5.41 -22.76 -55.69
N ALA A 27 5.82 -22.91 -54.44
CA ALA A 27 4.96 -23.43 -53.41
C ALA A 27 4.28 -22.22 -52.72
N LEU A 28 2.98 -22.09 -52.96
CA LEU A 28 2.09 -21.16 -52.24
C LEU A 28 2.07 -21.55 -50.76
N LEU A 29 2.89 -20.84 -49.96
CA LEU A 29 2.80 -20.84 -48.50
C LEU A 29 1.62 -19.91 -48.12
N VAL A 30 0.46 -20.51 -47.93
CA VAL A 30 -0.64 -19.83 -47.24
C VAL A 30 -0.23 -19.70 -45.75
N VAL A 31 0.34 -18.57 -45.39
CA VAL A 31 0.55 -18.21 -43.98
C VAL A 31 -0.81 -17.84 -43.42
N VAL A 32 -1.46 -18.78 -42.76
CA VAL A 32 -2.60 -18.49 -41.87
C VAL A 32 -2.03 -17.72 -40.68
N ALA A 33 -2.08 -16.40 -40.75
CA ALA A 33 -1.85 -15.53 -39.59
C ALA A 33 -3.00 -15.77 -38.59
N VAL A 34 -2.81 -16.67 -37.67
CA VAL A 34 -3.64 -16.75 -36.47
C VAL A 34 -3.39 -15.47 -35.69
N ALA A 35 -4.29 -14.51 -35.85
CA ALA A 35 -4.32 -13.33 -34.99
C ALA A 35 -4.64 -13.83 -33.57
N VAL A 36 -3.60 -13.97 -32.74
CA VAL A 36 -3.77 -14.11 -31.29
C VAL A 36 -4.32 -12.78 -30.82
N VAL A 37 -5.64 -12.69 -30.78
CA VAL A 37 -6.29 -11.56 -30.06
C VAL A 37 -5.98 -11.78 -28.60
N PRO A 38 -5.23 -10.87 -27.94
CA PRO A 38 -5.05 -10.98 -26.50
C PRO A 38 -6.44 -10.87 -25.89
N SER A 39 -6.93 -11.96 -25.32
CA SER A 39 -8.13 -11.92 -24.48
C SER A 39 -7.80 -10.98 -23.34
N ALA A 40 -8.37 -9.78 -23.37
CA ALA A 40 -8.35 -8.89 -22.23
C ALA A 40 -9.05 -9.66 -21.10
N VAL A 41 -8.25 -10.19 -20.18
CA VAL A 41 -8.76 -10.74 -18.92
C VAL A 41 -9.36 -9.53 -18.21
N SER A 42 -10.67 -9.36 -18.34
CA SER A 42 -11.41 -8.40 -17.54
C SER A 42 -11.23 -8.86 -16.10
N ALA A 43 -10.35 -8.18 -15.36
CA ALA A 43 -10.21 -8.42 -13.93
C ALA A 43 -11.60 -8.22 -13.32
N SER A 44 -12.18 -9.29 -12.83
CA SER A 44 -13.49 -9.25 -12.19
C SER A 44 -13.41 -8.33 -10.98
N VAL A 45 -14.39 -7.46 -10.83
CA VAL A 45 -14.51 -6.60 -9.65
C VAL A 45 -14.60 -7.51 -8.42
N PRO A 46 -13.74 -7.31 -7.41
CA PRO A 46 -13.80 -8.12 -6.18
C PRO A 46 -15.16 -7.98 -5.50
N THR A 47 -15.68 -9.10 -5.01
CA THR A 47 -16.97 -9.11 -4.28
C THR A 47 -16.92 -8.20 -3.07
N GLY A 48 -17.89 -7.29 -2.95
CA GLY A 48 -17.96 -6.32 -1.86
C GLY A 48 -17.18 -5.03 -2.10
N ALA A 49 -16.47 -4.87 -3.21
CA ALA A 49 -15.82 -3.61 -3.54
C ALA A 49 -16.85 -2.49 -3.74
N THR A 50 -16.66 -1.38 -3.07
CA THR A 50 -17.55 -0.21 -3.10
C THR A 50 -17.07 0.89 -4.03
N ALA A 51 -15.77 0.94 -4.31
CA ALA A 51 -15.19 1.88 -5.26
C ALA A 51 -13.95 1.30 -5.95
N ARG A 52 -13.66 1.80 -7.16
CA ARG A 52 -12.36 1.66 -7.81
C ARG A 52 -11.61 2.98 -7.70
N CYS A 53 -10.39 2.92 -7.20
CA CYS A 53 -9.51 4.06 -7.04
C CYS A 53 -8.82 4.43 -8.36
N ARG A 54 -8.26 5.63 -8.45
CA ARG A 54 -7.60 6.10 -9.70
C ARG A 54 -6.32 5.34 -10.02
N ASP A 55 -5.66 4.77 -9.04
CA ASP A 55 -4.49 3.90 -9.24
C ASP A 55 -4.86 2.47 -9.68
N GLY A 56 -6.15 2.16 -9.80
CA GLY A 56 -6.67 0.86 -10.23
C GLY A 56 -7.00 -0.10 -9.08
N THR A 57 -6.67 0.21 -7.85
CA THR A 57 -7.02 -0.58 -6.65
C THR A 57 -8.52 -0.49 -6.34
N TYR A 58 -9.00 -1.34 -5.43
CA TYR A 58 -10.39 -1.35 -5.01
C TYR A 58 -10.51 -0.98 -3.52
N SER A 59 -11.52 -0.17 -3.21
CA SER A 59 -11.90 0.13 -1.85
C SER A 59 -13.17 -0.64 -1.47
N PHE A 60 -13.21 -1.07 -0.21
CA PHE A 60 -14.35 -1.76 0.42
C PHE A 60 -15.04 -0.88 1.46
N SER A 61 -14.64 0.40 1.53
CA SER A 61 -15.20 1.36 2.47
C SER A 61 -16.69 1.56 2.21
N ALA A 62 -17.50 1.38 3.23
CA ALA A 62 -18.93 1.72 3.18
C ALA A 62 -19.18 3.23 3.12
N HIS A 63 -18.15 4.05 3.30
CA HIS A 63 -18.24 5.50 3.44
C HIS A 63 -17.57 6.21 2.28
N ARG A 64 -18.21 7.30 1.79
CA ARG A 64 -17.68 8.08 0.67
C ARG A 64 -16.52 8.99 1.06
N ALA A 65 -16.54 9.53 2.29
CA ALA A 65 -15.47 10.39 2.78
C ALA A 65 -14.20 9.58 3.07
N GLY A 66 -13.07 9.99 2.50
CA GLY A 66 -11.79 9.32 2.67
C GLY A 66 -11.57 8.07 1.79
N THR A 67 -12.60 7.59 1.08
CA THR A 67 -12.45 6.45 0.15
C THR A 67 -11.42 6.78 -0.92
N CYS A 68 -10.41 5.92 -1.07
CA CYS A 68 -9.31 6.09 -2.01
C CYS A 68 -8.46 7.37 -1.80
N SER A 69 -8.43 7.93 -0.59
CA SER A 69 -7.67 9.18 -0.33
C SER A 69 -6.18 9.04 -0.62
N HIS A 70 -5.60 7.87 -0.39
CA HIS A 70 -4.20 7.55 -0.68
C HIS A 70 -3.97 6.98 -2.09
N HIS A 71 -5.04 6.66 -2.81
CA HIS A 71 -5.04 6.04 -4.13
C HIS A 71 -5.41 7.02 -5.25
N GLY A 72 -5.12 8.30 -5.04
CA GLY A 72 -5.45 9.36 -6.00
C GLY A 72 -6.94 9.72 -6.08
N GLY A 73 -7.74 9.24 -5.13
CA GLY A 73 -9.18 9.45 -5.10
C GLY A 73 -9.97 8.39 -5.87
N VAL A 74 -11.30 8.46 -5.74
CA VAL A 74 -12.21 7.52 -6.40
C VAL A 74 -12.25 7.76 -7.90
N ALA A 75 -12.03 6.72 -8.71
CA ALA A 75 -12.26 6.74 -10.15
C ALA A 75 -13.73 6.38 -10.48
N VAL A 76 -14.26 5.34 -9.85
CA VAL A 76 -15.62 4.84 -10.09
C VAL A 76 -16.21 4.28 -8.80
N TRP A 77 -17.46 4.64 -8.49
CA TRP A 77 -18.24 3.99 -7.45
C TRP A 77 -18.89 2.72 -8.00
N LEU A 78 -18.75 1.59 -7.31
CA LEU A 78 -19.16 0.26 -7.80
C LEU A 78 -20.48 -0.22 -7.20
N SER A 79 -20.83 0.23 -6.01
CA SER A 79 -22.13 -0.04 -5.41
C SER A 79 -23.09 1.09 -5.73
N GLY A 80 -24.28 0.75 -6.21
CA GLY A 80 -25.35 1.68 -6.55
C GLY A 80 -25.82 2.48 -5.34
N GLY A 81 -25.15 3.58 -5.09
CA GLY A 81 -25.61 4.60 -4.17
C GLY A 81 -26.38 5.63 -4.96
N GLY A 82 -27.65 5.83 -4.60
CA GLY A 82 -28.56 6.74 -5.24
C GLY A 82 -27.96 8.09 -5.57
N SER A 83 -28.27 8.54 -6.75
CA SER A 83 -28.03 9.89 -7.24
C SER A 83 -28.61 10.91 -6.26
N VAL A 84 -27.75 11.74 -5.69
CA VAL A 84 -28.20 12.97 -5.04
C VAL A 84 -28.08 14.08 -6.09
N PRO A 85 -29.16 14.80 -6.43
CA PRO A 85 -29.09 15.93 -7.35
C PRO A 85 -28.20 17.02 -6.77
N GLN A 86 -27.33 17.59 -7.60
CA GLN A 86 -26.65 18.84 -7.31
C GLN A 86 -27.71 19.95 -7.25
N GLY A 87 -28.10 20.34 -6.06
CA GLY A 87 -29.03 21.42 -5.79
C GLY A 87 -28.51 22.30 -4.67
N SER A 88 -28.23 23.53 -5.01
CA SER A 88 -28.23 24.78 -4.20
C SER A 88 -28.07 24.63 -2.68
N SER A 89 -27.02 25.19 -2.13
CA SER A 89 -26.84 25.40 -0.70
C SER A 89 -28.04 26.09 -0.07
N PRO A 90 -28.65 25.46 0.90
CA PRO A 90 -29.26 26.16 2.04
C PRO A 90 -28.50 25.81 3.31
N GLY A 91 -28.51 26.73 4.24
CA GLY A 91 -27.76 26.79 5.47
C GLY A 91 -27.56 25.46 6.21
N THR A 92 -26.40 25.34 6.75
CA THR A 92 -25.86 24.27 7.59
C THR A 92 -26.86 23.75 8.64
N PRO A 93 -27.40 22.53 8.49
CA PRO A 93 -27.93 21.82 9.65
C PRO A 93 -26.76 21.19 10.38
N GLY A 94 -26.66 21.48 11.67
CA GLY A 94 -25.76 20.99 12.68
C GLY A 94 -24.72 19.96 12.24
N ALA A 95 -23.48 20.40 12.02
CA ALA A 95 -22.33 19.49 11.98
C ALA A 95 -22.37 18.67 13.28
N THR A 96 -22.50 17.35 13.15
CA THR A 96 -22.30 16.47 14.30
C THR A 96 -20.92 16.80 14.86
N PRO A 97 -20.78 17.17 16.14
CA PRO A 97 -19.46 17.49 16.69
C PRO A 97 -18.51 16.34 16.42
N ALA A 98 -17.28 16.64 16.00
CA ALA A 98 -16.24 15.62 15.90
C ALA A 98 -16.17 14.85 17.23
N PRO A 99 -15.99 13.52 17.22
CA PRO A 99 -15.92 12.75 18.45
C PRO A 99 -14.78 13.30 19.32
N SER A 100 -15.02 13.42 20.62
CA SER A 100 -13.95 13.72 21.56
C SER A 100 -12.95 12.57 21.50
N VAL A 101 -11.73 12.83 21.04
CA VAL A 101 -10.69 11.79 20.90
C VAL A 101 -10.04 11.42 22.25
N GLY A 102 -10.22 12.25 23.28
CA GLY A 102 -9.58 12.04 24.58
C GLY A 102 -8.08 12.35 24.56
N ARG A 103 -7.32 11.70 25.44
CA ARG A 103 -5.86 11.89 25.53
C ARG A 103 -5.12 10.92 24.62
N THR A 104 -3.96 11.35 24.12
CA THR A 104 -2.99 10.46 23.50
C THR A 104 -2.39 9.51 24.52
N MET A 105 -2.39 8.23 24.21
CA MET A 105 -1.81 7.14 24.98
C MET A 105 -0.71 6.48 24.17
N LEU A 106 0.51 6.49 24.69
CA LEU A 106 1.66 5.85 24.04
C LEU A 106 1.66 4.34 24.30
N LEU A 107 2.05 3.55 23.30
CA LEU A 107 2.21 2.09 23.39
C LEU A 107 3.61 1.67 23.82
N GLY A 108 4.49 2.63 24.06
CA GLY A 108 5.83 2.46 24.59
C GLY A 108 6.52 3.80 24.87
N PRO A 109 7.69 3.78 25.51
CA PRO A 109 8.43 4.99 25.76
C PRO A 109 9.04 5.56 24.48
N ARG A 110 8.82 6.85 24.20
CA ARG A 110 9.53 7.59 23.18
C ARG A 110 10.85 8.10 23.75
N THR A 111 11.95 7.45 23.39
CA THR A 111 13.28 7.70 23.99
C THR A 111 14.25 8.39 23.04
N ARG A 112 13.83 8.67 21.80
CA ARG A 112 14.65 9.29 20.76
C ARG A 112 13.78 10.22 19.89
N SER A 113 14.39 11.29 19.38
CA SER A 113 13.78 12.27 18.46
C SER A 113 14.75 12.73 17.36
N SER A 114 15.81 11.94 17.12
CA SER A 114 16.76 12.12 16.02
C SER A 114 17.41 10.79 15.68
N ASP A 115 18.05 10.71 14.52
CA ASP A 115 18.75 9.50 14.04
C ASP A 115 17.84 8.25 14.07
N CYS A 116 16.56 8.45 13.80
CA CYS A 116 15.58 7.39 13.69
C CYS A 116 15.84 6.56 12.42
N ARG A 117 15.61 5.26 12.48
CA ARG A 117 15.87 4.37 11.35
C ARG A 117 14.64 4.29 10.47
N PRO A 118 14.71 4.70 9.19
CA PRO A 118 13.63 4.46 8.24
C PRO A 118 13.57 2.97 7.86
N GLY A 119 12.38 2.48 7.55
CA GLY A 119 12.16 1.09 7.15
C GLY A 119 10.68 0.79 7.03
N ALA A 120 10.34 -0.45 6.68
CA ALA A 120 8.96 -0.91 6.68
C ALA A 120 8.34 -0.89 8.07
N GLU A 121 9.13 -1.23 9.09
CA GLU A 121 8.75 -1.09 10.49
C GLU A 121 9.26 0.23 11.07
N PRO A 122 8.50 0.90 11.95
CA PRO A 122 8.91 2.13 12.61
C PRO A 122 10.07 1.91 13.60
N ASP A 123 10.97 2.90 13.75
CA ASP A 123 11.91 2.90 14.88
C ASP A 123 11.13 3.17 16.18
N ARG A 124 10.84 2.14 16.94
CA ARG A 124 10.01 2.20 18.15
C ARG A 124 10.57 3.10 19.24
N ARG A 125 11.85 3.47 19.20
CA ARG A 125 12.42 4.46 20.13
C ARG A 125 12.01 5.87 19.75
N CYS A 126 11.76 6.12 18.48
CA CYS A 126 11.26 7.39 17.93
C CYS A 126 9.75 7.42 17.90
N SER A 127 9.15 6.37 17.40
CA SER A 127 7.73 6.28 17.13
C SER A 127 7.19 4.95 17.70
N PRO A 128 6.90 4.92 19.02
CA PRO A 128 6.44 3.70 19.69
C PRO A 128 5.00 3.29 19.37
N GLY A 129 4.28 4.11 18.60
CA GLY A 129 2.84 4.00 18.39
C GLY A 129 2.03 4.67 19.49
N ALA A 130 0.90 5.25 19.13
CA ALA A 130 0.00 5.91 20.06
C ALA A 130 -1.45 5.88 19.56
N TYR A 131 -2.38 5.97 20.51
CA TYR A 131 -3.82 5.96 20.22
C TYR A 131 -4.57 6.98 21.09
N TYR A 132 -5.79 7.29 20.72
CA TYR A 132 -6.68 8.16 21.47
C TYR A 132 -7.52 7.39 22.48
N SER A 133 -7.47 7.78 23.75
CA SER A 133 -8.12 7.05 24.85
C SER A 133 -9.66 7.01 24.80
N ALA A 134 -10.28 7.98 24.13
CA ALA A 134 -11.76 8.01 24.00
C ALA A 134 -12.27 7.26 22.76
N LEU A 135 -11.39 6.83 21.84
CA LEU A 135 -11.79 6.05 20.66
C LEU A 135 -11.89 4.56 21.03
N THR A 136 -12.94 4.25 21.76
CA THR A 136 -13.26 2.87 22.16
C THR A 136 -13.81 2.04 20.99
N THR A 137 -13.90 0.72 21.14
CA THR A 137 -14.53 -0.17 20.13
C THR A 137 -15.92 0.33 19.74
N ALA A 138 -16.74 0.74 20.70
CA ALA A 138 -18.09 1.25 20.42
C ALA A 138 -18.05 2.52 19.54
N VAL A 139 -17.05 3.38 19.72
CA VAL A 139 -16.90 4.61 18.94
C VAL A 139 -16.41 4.30 17.52
N ILE A 140 -15.32 3.55 17.37
CA ILE A 140 -14.74 3.29 16.05
C ILE A 140 -15.62 2.40 15.17
N CYS A 141 -16.43 1.53 15.77
CA CYS A 141 -17.36 0.65 15.06
C CYS A 141 -18.73 1.28 14.81
N ALA A 142 -18.97 2.50 15.30
CA ALA A 142 -20.21 3.20 15.00
C ALA A 142 -20.30 3.55 13.51
N SER A 143 -21.47 3.35 12.90
CA SER A 143 -21.72 3.66 11.49
C SER A 143 -21.49 5.14 11.12
N THR A 144 -21.41 6.01 12.12
CA THR A 144 -21.15 7.46 12.00
C THR A 144 -19.65 7.81 12.14
N PHE A 145 -18.82 6.89 12.62
CA PHE A 145 -17.38 7.15 12.77
C PHE A 145 -16.73 7.38 11.40
N ARG A 146 -15.85 8.36 11.34
CA ARG A 146 -15.10 8.72 10.14
C ARG A 146 -13.69 9.14 10.52
N THR A 147 -12.69 8.48 10.01
CA THR A 147 -11.27 8.83 10.24
C THR A 147 -10.96 10.27 9.80
N GLY A 148 -11.60 10.74 8.73
CA GLY A 148 -11.47 12.12 8.27
C GLY A 148 -11.89 13.19 9.27
N THR A 149 -12.68 12.84 10.30
CA THR A 149 -13.08 13.78 11.36
C THR A 149 -12.03 13.92 12.47
N ILE A 150 -11.10 12.97 12.54
CA ILE A 150 -10.04 12.93 13.53
C ILE A 150 -8.64 13.09 12.92
N ARG A 151 -8.50 12.89 11.61
CA ARG A 151 -7.22 13.08 10.88
C ARG A 151 -6.84 14.55 10.90
N ASN A 152 -5.76 14.87 11.59
CA ASN A 152 -5.24 16.24 11.70
C ASN A 152 -3.73 16.20 11.96
N VAL A 153 -2.94 15.85 10.94
CA VAL A 153 -1.48 15.92 10.98
C VAL A 153 -1.05 17.15 10.18
N PRO A 154 -0.67 18.24 10.82
CA PRO A 154 -0.23 19.43 10.11
C PRO A 154 1.12 19.20 9.41
N GLU A 155 1.39 19.97 8.35
CA GLU A 155 2.64 19.85 7.58
C GLU A 155 3.88 20.07 8.46
N SER A 156 3.79 20.93 9.47
CA SER A 156 4.89 21.17 10.43
C SER A 156 5.26 19.91 11.20
N GLU A 157 4.29 19.05 11.53
CA GLU A 157 4.51 17.78 12.22
C GLU A 157 5.11 16.73 11.29
N LYS A 158 4.64 16.66 10.05
CA LYS A 158 5.27 15.81 9.02
C LYS A 158 6.74 16.21 8.81
N PHE A 159 7.04 17.51 8.74
CA PHE A 159 8.44 17.99 8.69
C PHE A 159 9.24 17.64 9.95
N ALA A 160 8.61 17.54 11.12
CA ALA A 160 9.29 17.09 12.31
C ALA A 160 9.66 15.61 12.23
N VAL A 161 8.73 14.74 11.79
CA VAL A 161 9.01 13.31 11.51
C VAL A 161 10.16 13.16 10.52
N GLU A 162 10.11 13.88 9.40
CA GLU A 162 11.16 13.84 8.39
C GLU A 162 12.54 14.17 8.95
N ARG A 163 12.64 15.21 9.78
CA ARG A 163 13.91 15.58 10.45
C ARG A 163 14.39 14.50 11.41
N GLU A 164 13.49 13.89 12.18
CA GLU A 164 13.82 12.81 13.10
C GLU A 164 14.40 11.58 12.39
N TYR A 165 13.88 11.29 11.19
CA TYR A 165 14.32 10.18 10.34
C TYR A 165 15.43 10.56 9.34
N GLY A 166 16.02 11.77 9.48
CA GLY A 166 17.12 12.20 8.62
C GLY A 166 16.74 12.44 7.16
N MET A 167 15.46 12.65 6.88
CA MET A 167 14.97 12.89 5.52
C MET A 167 15.06 14.38 5.19
N THR A 168 15.67 14.73 4.07
CA THR A 168 16.02 16.13 3.76
C THR A 168 15.33 16.69 2.53
N ALA A 169 14.63 15.90 1.74
CA ALA A 169 14.09 16.33 0.46
C ALA A 169 12.62 15.97 0.28
N ARG A 170 11.84 16.95 -0.11
CA ARG A 170 10.47 16.80 -0.64
C ARG A 170 10.44 17.34 -2.09
N PRO A 171 9.52 16.84 -2.91
CA PRO A 171 8.56 15.77 -2.68
C PRO A 171 9.18 14.38 -2.82
N TYR A 172 8.78 13.43 -1.97
CA TYR A 172 9.21 12.02 -2.10
C TYR A 172 8.48 11.27 -3.22
N GLY A 173 7.48 11.92 -3.80
CA GLY A 173 6.60 11.30 -4.76
C GLY A 173 5.78 10.16 -4.13
N ARG A 174 5.83 8.99 -4.77
CA ARG A 174 5.18 7.77 -4.27
C ARG A 174 6.16 6.85 -3.52
N THR A 175 7.34 7.33 -3.20
CA THR A 175 8.38 6.48 -2.60
C THR A 175 8.28 6.38 -1.08
N ILE A 176 7.63 7.35 -0.46
CA ILE A 176 7.45 7.42 1.00
C ILE A 176 6.15 8.18 1.32
N GLU A 177 5.47 7.73 2.37
CA GLU A 177 4.35 8.43 3.00
C GLU A 177 4.66 8.65 4.49
N ILE A 178 4.30 9.81 5.05
CA ILE A 178 4.28 9.97 6.52
C ILE A 178 2.93 9.48 6.99
N ASP A 179 2.93 8.30 7.58
CA ASP A 179 1.71 7.60 7.95
C ASP A 179 1.63 7.24 9.44
N HIS A 180 0.43 6.84 9.87
CA HIS A 180 0.13 6.44 11.23
C HIS A 180 0.58 5.00 11.48
N ILE A 181 1.31 4.75 12.57
CA ILE A 181 1.70 3.39 12.99
C ILE A 181 0.47 2.61 13.42
N VAL A 182 -0.27 3.15 14.38
CA VAL A 182 -1.61 2.66 14.73
C VAL A 182 -2.60 3.40 13.86
N ALA A 183 -3.32 2.67 13.03
CA ALA A 183 -4.26 3.23 12.08
C ALA A 183 -5.36 4.04 12.75
N LEU A 184 -5.81 5.10 12.10
CA LEU A 184 -6.93 5.93 12.57
C LEU A 184 -8.22 5.11 12.70
N GLU A 185 -8.42 4.11 11.86
CA GLU A 185 -9.55 3.17 11.84
C GLU A 185 -9.68 2.40 13.16
N ILE A 186 -8.57 2.15 13.83
CA ILE A 186 -8.53 1.51 15.17
C ILE A 186 -8.13 2.49 16.27
N GLY A 187 -8.42 3.78 16.06
CA GLY A 187 -8.25 4.82 17.08
C GLY A 187 -6.84 5.34 17.26
N GLY A 188 -5.96 5.18 16.28
CA GLY A 188 -4.62 5.78 16.27
C GLY A 188 -4.65 7.29 16.46
N SER A 189 -3.61 7.85 17.04
CA SER A 189 -3.50 9.29 17.29
C SER A 189 -2.68 10.00 16.20
N ASN A 190 -2.90 11.33 16.08
CA ASN A 190 -2.06 12.17 15.21
C ASN A 190 -0.74 12.59 15.85
N ASP A 191 -0.45 12.14 17.08
CA ASP A 191 0.78 12.46 17.77
C ASP A 191 2.01 11.96 17.02
N ILE A 192 3.09 12.72 17.02
CA ILE A 192 4.36 12.39 16.35
C ILE A 192 4.90 11.00 16.75
N ALA A 193 4.60 10.54 17.98
CA ALA A 193 4.95 9.20 18.44
C ALA A 193 4.19 8.07 17.70
N ASN A 194 3.17 8.41 16.92
CA ASN A 194 2.40 7.50 16.09
C ASN A 194 2.66 7.68 14.59
N LEU A 195 3.65 8.47 14.22
CA LEU A 195 3.94 8.79 12.82
C LEU A 195 5.34 8.30 12.43
N PHE A 196 5.46 7.79 11.20
CA PHE A 196 6.76 7.37 10.66
C PHE A 196 6.76 7.49 9.13
N PRO A 197 7.94 7.56 8.49
CA PRO A 197 8.03 7.51 7.03
C PRO A 197 7.89 6.08 6.55
N GLU A 198 6.76 5.75 5.97
CA GLU A 198 6.46 4.43 5.43
C GLU A 198 6.89 4.30 3.97
N PRO A 199 7.54 3.19 3.55
CA PRO A 199 7.94 2.98 2.17
C PRO A 199 6.74 2.90 1.22
N GLY A 200 6.88 3.50 0.03
CA GLY A 200 5.90 3.46 -1.06
C GLY A 200 6.23 2.43 -2.14
N SER A 201 7.21 1.55 -1.89
CA SER A 201 7.62 0.50 -2.81
C SER A 201 8.25 -0.67 -2.07
N GLY A 202 8.20 -1.85 -2.69
CA GLY A 202 8.71 -3.09 -2.11
C GLY A 202 7.60 -3.94 -1.49
N PRO A 203 7.96 -5.10 -0.92
CA PRO A 203 6.99 -6.09 -0.43
C PRO A 203 6.17 -5.61 0.79
N ASN A 204 6.68 -4.60 1.49
CA ASN A 204 6.09 -4.06 2.72
C ASN A 204 5.83 -2.56 2.53
N ASP A 205 5.25 -2.19 1.40
CA ASP A 205 4.86 -0.81 1.14
C ASP A 205 3.54 -0.44 1.86
N TYR A 206 3.23 0.86 1.94
CA TYR A 206 2.06 1.37 2.64
C TYR A 206 0.74 0.73 2.16
N ARG A 207 0.64 0.26 0.91
CA ARG A 207 -0.59 -0.39 0.40
C ARG A 207 -0.85 -1.73 1.06
N VAL A 208 0.21 -2.43 1.46
CA VAL A 208 0.11 -3.67 2.22
C VAL A 208 -0.44 -3.36 3.61
N LYS A 209 0.12 -2.34 4.26
CA LYS A 209 -0.32 -1.91 5.59
C LYS A 209 -1.76 -1.37 5.56
N ASP A 210 -2.17 -0.59 4.53
CA ASP A 210 -3.56 -0.15 4.34
C ASP A 210 -4.54 -1.33 4.36
N SER A 211 -4.19 -2.45 3.72
CA SER A 211 -5.03 -3.65 3.73
C SER A 211 -5.14 -4.27 5.12
N LEU A 212 -4.07 -4.22 5.90
CA LEU A 212 -4.05 -4.67 7.28
C LEU A 212 -4.91 -3.80 8.18
N GLU A 213 -4.87 -2.48 8.00
CA GLU A 213 -5.64 -1.51 8.77
C GLU A 213 -7.14 -1.79 8.66
N ASN A 214 -7.63 -1.93 7.43
CA ASN A 214 -9.01 -2.31 7.16
C ASN A 214 -9.36 -3.66 7.81
N ARG A 215 -8.50 -4.68 7.64
CA ARG A 215 -8.74 -6.01 8.22
C ARG A 215 -8.76 -5.99 9.73
N ALA A 216 -7.84 -5.27 10.37
CA ALA A 216 -7.78 -5.14 11.82
C ALA A 216 -9.05 -4.45 12.36
N HIS A 217 -9.50 -3.36 11.72
CA HIS A 217 -10.74 -2.69 12.06
C HIS A 217 -11.95 -3.63 11.96
N ASP A 218 -12.09 -4.36 10.84
CA ASP A 218 -13.21 -5.29 10.64
C ASP A 218 -13.23 -6.37 11.72
N MET A 219 -12.07 -6.94 12.05
CA MET A 219 -11.98 -7.97 13.10
C MET A 219 -12.27 -7.41 14.50
N VAL A 220 -11.87 -6.17 14.78
CA VAL A 220 -12.21 -5.52 16.04
C VAL A 220 -13.71 -5.30 16.13
N CYS A 221 -14.35 -4.83 15.06
CA CYS A 221 -15.79 -4.56 15.05
C CYS A 221 -16.63 -5.84 15.03
N ALA A 222 -16.08 -6.94 14.52
CA ALA A 222 -16.67 -8.27 14.62
C ALA A 222 -16.44 -8.95 15.99
N GLY A 223 -15.70 -8.34 16.91
CA GLY A 223 -15.35 -8.92 18.22
C GLY A 223 -14.33 -10.08 18.14
N GLN A 224 -13.68 -10.27 17.00
CA GLN A 224 -12.69 -11.33 16.76
C GLN A 224 -11.29 -10.95 17.24
N LEU A 225 -11.03 -9.65 17.42
CA LEU A 225 -9.78 -9.09 17.91
C LEU A 225 -10.09 -7.97 18.90
N SER A 226 -9.42 -7.94 20.06
CA SER A 226 -9.62 -6.80 20.97
C SER A 226 -8.95 -5.54 20.39
N LEU A 227 -9.56 -4.37 20.59
CA LEU A 227 -9.02 -3.10 20.12
C LEU A 227 -7.58 -2.88 20.60
N HIS A 228 -7.35 -3.09 21.90
CA HIS A 228 -6.00 -2.93 22.47
C HIS A 228 -4.99 -3.91 21.86
N THR A 229 -5.40 -5.17 21.61
CA THR A 229 -4.51 -6.14 20.95
C THR A 229 -4.17 -5.70 19.51
N ALA A 230 -5.15 -5.18 18.76
CA ALA A 230 -4.91 -4.65 17.43
C ALA A 230 -3.89 -3.50 17.45
N GLN A 231 -4.14 -2.50 18.31
CA GLN A 231 -3.27 -1.34 18.49
C GLN A 231 -1.85 -1.73 18.90
N ALA A 232 -1.72 -2.56 19.94
CA ALA A 232 -0.43 -2.97 20.46
C ALA A 232 0.36 -3.85 19.47
N SER A 233 -0.32 -4.76 18.76
CA SER A 233 0.33 -5.61 17.76
C SER A 233 0.78 -4.80 16.54
N MET A 234 -0.03 -3.87 16.07
CA MET A 234 0.32 -3.00 14.95
C MET A 234 1.54 -2.12 15.27
N ALA A 235 1.61 -1.59 16.48
CA ALA A 235 2.75 -0.80 16.94
C ALA A 235 4.02 -1.63 17.25
N ALA A 236 3.85 -2.91 17.57
CA ALA A 236 4.97 -3.79 17.89
C ALA A 236 5.66 -4.36 16.65
N ASP A 237 4.88 -4.85 15.70
CA ASP A 237 5.33 -5.50 14.45
C ASP A 237 4.08 -5.68 13.57
N TRP A 238 3.80 -4.71 12.70
CA TRP A 238 2.63 -4.77 11.83
C TRP A 238 2.75 -5.89 10.78
N GLU A 239 3.97 -6.23 10.36
CA GLU A 239 4.18 -7.35 9.44
C GLU A 239 3.81 -8.69 10.08
N ALA A 240 4.15 -8.90 11.35
CA ALA A 240 3.72 -10.09 12.09
C ALA A 240 2.20 -10.11 12.29
N LEU A 241 1.58 -8.96 12.53
CA LEU A 241 0.13 -8.85 12.58
C LEU A 241 -0.50 -9.20 11.23
N TYR A 242 0.07 -8.69 10.13
CA TYR A 242 -0.36 -9.02 8.78
C TYR A 242 -0.35 -10.54 8.54
N ARG A 243 0.80 -11.18 8.78
CA ARG A 243 0.95 -12.63 8.63
C ARG A 243 -0.10 -13.40 9.44
N ARG A 244 -0.38 -12.95 10.66
CA ARG A 244 -1.38 -13.57 11.53
C ARG A 244 -2.80 -13.44 11.01
N LEU A 245 -3.18 -12.28 10.46
CA LEU A 245 -4.55 -12.01 10.03
C LEU A 245 -4.87 -12.48 8.61
N PHE A 246 -3.87 -12.60 7.76
CA PHE A 246 -4.03 -13.03 6.36
C PHE A 246 -3.51 -14.46 6.10
N GLY A 247 -2.73 -15.05 7.02
CA GLY A 247 -2.15 -16.38 6.86
C GLY A 247 -1.04 -16.46 5.80
N VAL A 248 -0.55 -15.32 5.33
CA VAL A 248 0.47 -15.19 4.27
C VAL A 248 1.47 -14.10 4.61
N VAL A 249 2.67 -14.17 4.01
CA VAL A 249 3.63 -13.07 4.05
C VAL A 249 3.11 -11.96 3.12
N PRO A 250 3.33 -10.67 3.43
CA PRO A 250 2.99 -9.59 2.50
C PRO A 250 3.54 -9.87 1.10
N ALA A 251 2.70 -9.70 0.09
CA ALA A 251 3.12 -9.92 -1.30
C ALA A 251 4.09 -8.82 -1.74
N SER A 252 5.19 -9.23 -2.34
CA SER A 252 6.18 -8.33 -2.96
C SER A 252 5.69 -7.79 -4.31
#